data_3780408e552b99ea100e2923a4bc62fe
#
_entry.id   3780408e552b99ea100e2923a4bc62fe
#
_cell.length_a   1.000
_cell.length_b   1.000
_cell.length_c   1.000
_cell.angle_alpha   90.00
_cell.angle_beta   90.00
_cell.angle_gamma   90.00
#
_symmetry.space_group_name_H-M   'P 1'
#
loop_
_entity.id
_entity.type
_entity.pdbx_description
1 polymer ?
#
loop_
_entity_poly.entity_id
_entity_poly.type
_entity_poly.pdbx_seq_one_letter_code
_entity_poly.pdbx_strand_id
1 'polypeptide(L)'
;DENRGRQVEEVLASPDLLAVSALGQFATHPRVKALRDFIQGWYLSYVSAGSTRTTPNAGPEPRLSQSGDNLANVIQYLAEEHPDRLDSIFDVLSRRVPKLESVLPQRLDDGRLLLRLKDQPFEEPVLANFASDGTLKLLAYLTVLYDPNPVEVIGIEEPENQLHPKLLPVLAEEIREVSG
;
A
#
# COMPACT_ATOMS: atom_id res chain seq x y z
N ASP A 1 -1.44 -27.86 28.84
CA ASP A 1 -2.33 -26.65 28.82
C ASP A 1 -2.86 -26.27 30.22
N GLU A 2 -2.04 -26.40 31.26
CA GLU A 2 -2.41 -26.07 32.67
C GLU A 2 -2.54 -24.57 32.96
N ASN A 3 -2.26 -23.68 32.01
CA ASN A 3 -2.28 -22.22 32.21
C ASN A 3 -3.49 -21.53 31.56
N ARG A 4 -4.51 -22.26 31.12
CA ARG A 4 -5.75 -21.66 30.60
C ARG A 4 -6.59 -21.11 31.74
N GLY A 5 -6.40 -19.85 32.09
CA GLY A 5 -7.28 -19.11 33.01
C GLY A 5 -6.61 -18.58 34.26
N ARG A 6 -5.31 -18.76 34.47
CA ARG A 6 -4.64 -18.13 35.61
C ARG A 6 -4.48 -16.64 35.32
N GLN A 7 -5.11 -15.83 36.15
CA GLN A 7 -4.91 -14.38 36.16
C GLN A 7 -3.49 -14.10 36.66
N VAL A 8 -2.68 -13.44 35.82
CA VAL A 8 -1.33 -12.99 36.19
C VAL A 8 -1.39 -11.46 36.25
N GLU A 9 -0.98 -10.90 37.37
CA GLU A 9 -0.85 -9.46 37.53
C GLU A 9 0.59 -9.07 37.22
N GLU A 10 0.76 -8.18 36.24
CA GLU A 10 2.05 -7.64 35.83
C GLU A 10 2.04 -6.12 36.02
N VAL A 11 3.07 -5.61 36.65
CA VAL A 11 3.24 -4.17 36.89
C VAL A 11 4.22 -3.63 35.85
N LEU A 12 3.74 -2.69 35.01
CA LEU A 12 4.62 -2.02 34.06
C LEU A 12 5.49 -0.97 34.77
N ALA A 13 6.73 -0.82 34.31
CA ALA A 13 7.71 0.10 34.90
C ALA A 13 7.32 1.59 34.76
N SER A 14 6.43 1.91 33.81
CA SER A 14 5.95 3.26 33.58
C SER A 14 4.47 3.24 33.15
N PRO A 15 3.64 4.21 33.57
CA PRO A 15 2.26 4.34 33.14
C PRO A 15 2.13 4.70 31.64
N ASP A 16 3.20 5.20 31.01
CA ASP A 16 3.22 5.56 29.60
C ASP A 16 3.45 4.35 28.66
N LEU A 17 3.73 3.17 29.23
CA LEU A 17 3.91 1.95 28.47
C LEU A 17 2.57 1.29 28.18
N LEU A 18 2.35 0.94 26.89
CA LEU A 18 1.24 0.08 26.51
C LEU A 18 1.57 -1.38 26.83
N ALA A 19 0.71 -2.05 27.61
CA ALA A 19 0.89 -3.45 27.98
C ALA A 19 1.10 -4.36 26.76
N VAL A 20 0.37 -4.11 25.68
CA VAL A 20 0.50 -4.85 24.42
C VAL A 20 1.90 -4.71 23.80
N SER A 21 2.50 -3.53 23.88
CA SER A 21 3.85 -3.29 23.37
C SER A 21 4.93 -3.88 24.24
N ALA A 22 4.79 -3.76 25.56
CA ALA A 22 5.77 -4.22 26.54
C ALA A 22 5.74 -5.75 26.71
N LEU A 23 4.59 -6.31 27.07
CA LEU A 23 4.44 -7.75 27.35
C LEU A 23 4.40 -8.61 26.09
N GLY A 24 3.94 -8.05 24.97
CA GLY A 24 3.90 -8.74 23.67
C GLY A 24 5.28 -9.11 23.09
N GLN A 25 6.37 -8.61 23.69
CA GLN A 25 7.73 -9.00 23.30
C GLN A 25 8.18 -10.33 23.93
N PHE A 26 7.47 -10.80 24.96
CA PHE A 26 7.87 -11.99 25.71
C PHE A 26 7.02 -13.22 25.33
N ALA A 27 7.69 -14.35 25.13
CA ALA A 27 7.03 -15.63 24.86
C ALA A 27 6.16 -16.12 26.02
N THR A 28 6.38 -15.60 27.22
CA THR A 28 5.60 -15.92 28.43
C THR A 28 4.17 -15.36 28.40
N HIS A 29 3.89 -14.42 27.48
CA HIS A 29 2.56 -13.80 27.31
C HIS A 29 1.99 -14.07 25.90
N PRO A 30 1.72 -15.34 25.53
CA PRO A 30 1.39 -15.72 24.15
C PRO A 30 0.13 -15.03 23.59
N ARG A 31 -0.87 -14.74 24.43
CA ARG A 31 -2.08 -14.01 24.00
C ARG A 31 -1.80 -12.54 23.71
N VAL A 32 -0.99 -11.90 24.55
CA VAL A 32 -0.58 -10.50 24.36
C VAL A 32 0.31 -10.39 23.14
N LYS A 33 1.21 -11.37 22.94
CA LYS A 33 2.03 -11.46 21.73
C LYS A 33 1.17 -11.60 20.49
N ALA A 34 0.19 -12.50 20.48
CA ALA A 34 -0.71 -12.68 19.33
C ALA A 34 -1.50 -11.40 18.99
N LEU A 35 -2.00 -10.70 20.01
CA LEU A 35 -2.68 -9.41 19.80
C LEU A 35 -1.72 -8.34 19.25
N ARG A 36 -0.51 -8.28 19.76
CA ARG A 36 0.52 -7.37 19.25
C ARG A 36 0.86 -7.67 17.79
N ASP A 37 1.12 -8.93 17.46
CA ASP A 37 1.45 -9.36 16.11
C ASP A 37 0.29 -9.04 15.13
N PHE A 38 -0.95 -9.27 15.54
CA PHE A 38 -2.15 -8.90 14.78
C PHE A 38 -2.21 -7.39 14.52
N ILE A 39 -2.06 -6.56 15.57
CA ILE A 39 -2.10 -5.09 15.40
C ILE A 39 -0.93 -4.59 14.54
N GLN A 40 0.25 -5.19 14.67
CA GLN A 40 1.42 -4.85 13.85
C GLN A 40 1.27 -5.25 12.38
N GLY A 41 0.41 -6.23 12.10
CA GLY A 41 0.04 -6.63 10.74
C GLY A 41 -0.92 -5.65 10.05
N TRP A 42 -1.45 -4.64 10.74
CA TRP A 42 -2.34 -3.64 10.13
C TRP A 42 -1.58 -2.70 9.22
N TYR A 43 -2.16 -2.41 8.09
CA TYR A 43 -1.70 -1.35 7.20
C TYR A 43 -2.70 -0.20 7.19
N LEU A 44 -2.25 0.97 7.62
CA LEU A 44 -3.06 2.20 7.60
C LEU A 44 -2.56 3.10 6.48
N SER A 45 -3.44 3.44 5.55
CA SER A 45 -3.13 4.25 4.37
C SER A 45 -3.75 5.63 4.49
N TYR A 46 -2.93 6.66 4.31
CA TYR A 46 -3.33 8.06 4.13
C TYR A 46 -2.69 8.64 2.86
N VAL A 47 -2.76 7.88 1.78
CA VAL A 47 -2.18 8.24 0.49
C VAL A 47 -2.69 9.58 0.00
N SER A 48 -1.78 10.48 -0.35
CA SER A 48 -2.08 11.72 -1.06
C SER A 48 -1.51 11.70 -2.47
N ALA A 49 -2.18 12.38 -3.41
CA ALA A 49 -1.67 12.50 -4.77
C ALA A 49 -0.33 13.26 -4.82
N GLY A 50 -0.08 14.17 -3.89
CA GLY A 50 1.21 14.86 -3.77
C GLY A 50 2.34 13.90 -3.43
N SER A 51 2.12 13.01 -2.47
CA SER A 51 3.12 12.01 -2.06
C SER A 51 3.42 11.01 -3.17
N THR A 52 2.41 10.56 -3.93
CA THR A 52 2.61 9.59 -5.02
C THR A 52 3.41 10.14 -6.22
N ARG A 53 3.63 11.46 -6.28
CA ARG A 53 4.44 12.11 -7.32
C ARG A 53 5.90 12.27 -6.97
N THR A 54 6.31 11.82 -5.81
CA THR A 54 7.73 11.89 -5.40
C THR A 54 8.62 11.06 -6.32
N THR A 55 9.88 11.44 -6.38
CA THR A 55 10.91 10.71 -7.13
C THR A 55 11.92 10.16 -6.12
N PRO A 56 11.63 9.00 -5.51
CA PRO A 56 12.53 8.38 -4.53
C PRO A 56 13.83 7.91 -5.18
N ASN A 57 14.82 7.54 -4.37
CA ASN A 57 15.99 6.83 -4.85
C ASN A 57 15.57 5.49 -5.47
N ALA A 58 16.21 5.12 -6.57
CA ALA A 58 15.89 3.85 -7.24
C ALA A 58 16.25 2.65 -6.34
N GLY A 59 15.36 1.70 -6.27
CA GLY A 59 15.47 0.44 -5.56
C GLY A 59 14.08 -0.15 -5.35
N PRO A 60 13.92 -1.48 -5.52
CA PRO A 60 12.63 -2.12 -5.31
C PRO A 60 12.25 -2.11 -3.82
N GLU A 61 11.02 -1.73 -3.52
CA GLU A 61 10.44 -1.81 -2.18
C GLU A 61 9.16 -2.67 -2.23
N PRO A 62 9.04 -3.71 -1.39
CA PRO A 62 7.97 -4.68 -1.51
C PRO A 62 6.60 -4.15 -1.08
N ARG A 63 6.54 -3.07 -0.31
CA ARG A 63 5.28 -2.54 0.23
C ARG A 63 5.18 -1.04 0.11
N LEU A 64 3.97 -0.58 -0.21
CA LEU A 64 3.67 0.85 -0.26
C LEU A 64 3.79 1.46 1.14
N SER A 65 4.42 2.62 1.24
CA SER A 65 4.41 3.42 2.47
C SER A 65 3.00 3.94 2.76
N GLN A 66 2.71 4.28 4.00
CA GLN A 66 1.40 4.79 4.39
C GLN A 66 0.98 6.05 3.62
N SER A 67 1.95 6.91 3.27
CA SER A 67 1.74 8.14 2.48
C SER A 67 1.72 7.92 0.96
N GLY A 68 2.25 6.80 0.48
CA GLY A 68 2.38 6.48 -0.95
C GLY A 68 3.59 7.12 -1.63
N ASP A 69 4.56 7.66 -0.89
CA ASP A 69 5.71 8.38 -1.44
C ASP A 69 6.74 7.47 -2.12
N ASN A 70 6.69 6.17 -1.90
CA ASN A 70 7.52 5.16 -2.56
C ASN A 70 6.79 4.39 -3.68
N LEU A 71 5.71 4.94 -4.24
CA LEU A 71 4.91 4.25 -5.26
C LEU A 71 5.76 3.76 -6.44
N ALA A 72 6.74 4.56 -6.88
CA ALA A 72 7.64 4.19 -7.97
C ALA A 72 8.48 2.94 -7.64
N ASN A 73 8.95 2.82 -6.39
CA ASN A 73 9.72 1.66 -5.92
C ASN A 73 8.88 0.40 -5.86
N VAL A 74 7.61 0.52 -5.43
CA VAL A 74 6.68 -0.62 -5.38
C VAL A 74 6.35 -1.10 -6.80
N ILE A 75 6.08 -0.19 -7.73
CA ILE A 75 5.86 -0.55 -9.14
C ILE A 75 7.12 -1.21 -9.74
N GLN A 76 8.32 -0.72 -9.39
CA GLN A 76 9.56 -1.39 -9.78
C GLN A 76 9.64 -2.81 -9.20
N TYR A 77 9.38 -2.99 -7.92
CA TYR A 77 9.36 -4.31 -7.28
C TYR A 77 8.37 -5.27 -7.93
N LEU A 78 7.15 -4.81 -8.20
CA LEU A 78 6.14 -5.63 -8.86
C LEU A 78 6.56 -5.99 -10.29
N ALA A 79 7.16 -5.07 -11.03
CA ALA A 79 7.63 -5.33 -12.39
C ALA A 79 8.77 -6.37 -12.44
N GLU A 80 9.65 -6.36 -11.44
CA GLU A 80 10.81 -7.26 -11.38
C GLU A 80 10.47 -8.64 -10.80
N GLU A 81 9.65 -8.70 -9.75
CA GLU A 81 9.43 -9.92 -8.95
C GLU A 81 8.02 -10.51 -9.10
N HIS A 82 7.01 -9.70 -9.44
CA HIS A 82 5.60 -10.10 -9.48
C HIS A 82 4.85 -9.51 -10.68
N PRO A 83 5.30 -9.76 -11.93
CA PRO A 83 4.71 -9.15 -13.12
C PRO A 83 3.22 -9.46 -13.27
N ASP A 84 2.77 -10.66 -12.90
CA ASP A 84 1.34 -11.03 -12.94
C ASP A 84 0.46 -10.14 -12.05
N ARG A 85 1.00 -9.70 -10.90
CA ARG A 85 0.29 -8.77 -10.01
C ARG A 85 0.21 -7.39 -10.61
N LEU A 86 1.28 -6.94 -11.24
CA LEU A 86 1.32 -5.66 -11.94
C LEU A 86 0.35 -5.65 -13.11
N ASP A 87 0.29 -6.73 -13.90
CA ASP A 87 -0.67 -6.89 -14.99
C ASP A 87 -2.12 -6.81 -14.48
N SER A 88 -2.43 -7.47 -13.36
CA SER A 88 -3.75 -7.39 -12.72
C SER A 88 -4.12 -5.96 -12.33
N ILE A 89 -3.19 -5.20 -11.75
CA ILE A 89 -3.36 -3.79 -11.42
C ILE A 89 -3.65 -2.97 -12.69
N PHE A 90 -2.92 -3.21 -13.77
CA PHE A 90 -3.12 -2.49 -15.03
C PHE A 90 -4.42 -2.85 -15.71
N ASP A 91 -4.87 -4.08 -15.63
CA ASP A 91 -6.16 -4.52 -16.15
C ASP A 91 -7.32 -3.76 -15.48
N VAL A 92 -7.26 -3.58 -14.16
CA VAL A 92 -8.25 -2.77 -13.44
C VAL A 92 -8.14 -1.30 -13.84
N LEU A 93 -6.92 -0.76 -13.81
CA LEU A 93 -6.68 0.66 -14.06
C LEU A 93 -7.07 1.07 -15.49
N SER A 94 -6.71 0.29 -16.51
CA SER A 94 -7.00 0.57 -17.92
C SER A 94 -8.50 0.55 -18.24
N ARG A 95 -9.26 -0.32 -17.58
CA ARG A 95 -10.72 -0.37 -17.71
C ARG A 95 -11.42 0.87 -17.15
N ARG A 96 -10.79 1.57 -16.22
CA ARG A 96 -11.38 2.67 -15.45
C ARG A 96 -10.81 4.03 -15.75
N VAL A 97 -9.57 4.09 -16.22
CA VAL A 97 -8.89 5.30 -16.66
C VAL A 97 -8.76 5.24 -18.19
N PRO A 98 -9.67 5.91 -18.94
CA PRO A 98 -9.65 5.85 -20.39
C PRO A 98 -8.30 6.32 -20.94
N LYS A 99 -7.77 5.57 -21.93
CA LYS A 99 -6.52 5.86 -22.65
C LYS A 99 -5.22 5.51 -21.94
N LEU A 100 -5.23 5.18 -20.64
CA LEU A 100 -4.02 4.71 -19.96
C LEU A 100 -3.64 3.32 -20.47
N GLU A 101 -2.45 3.19 -21.09
CA GLU A 101 -1.94 1.92 -21.59
C GLU A 101 -1.02 1.21 -20.60
N SER A 102 -0.11 1.95 -19.97
CA SER A 102 0.83 1.37 -19.01
C SER A 102 1.43 2.41 -18.06
N VAL A 103 1.98 1.92 -16.96
CA VAL A 103 2.78 2.70 -16.02
C VAL A 103 4.13 2.02 -15.89
N LEU A 104 5.21 2.75 -16.15
CA LEU A 104 6.55 2.18 -16.20
C LEU A 104 7.47 2.94 -15.24
N PRO A 105 8.22 2.24 -14.39
CA PRO A 105 9.27 2.85 -13.60
C PRO A 105 10.47 3.18 -14.51
N GLN A 106 11.01 4.39 -14.39
CA GLN A 106 12.20 4.81 -15.09
C GLN A 106 13.26 5.32 -14.12
N ARG A 107 14.43 4.70 -14.16
CA ARG A 107 15.60 5.19 -13.44
C ARG A 107 16.22 6.37 -14.18
N LEU A 108 16.49 7.45 -13.44
CA LEU A 108 17.18 8.63 -13.90
C LEU A 108 18.70 8.49 -13.71
N ASP A 109 19.48 9.32 -14.43
CA ASP A 109 20.93 9.33 -14.35
C ASP A 109 21.46 9.73 -12.96
N ASP A 110 20.69 10.50 -12.21
CA ASP A 110 21.00 10.90 -10.83
C ASP A 110 20.63 9.82 -9.79
N GLY A 111 20.18 8.66 -10.23
CA GLY A 111 19.85 7.52 -9.38
C GLY A 111 18.42 7.55 -8.79
N ARG A 112 17.62 8.56 -9.12
CA ARG A 112 16.22 8.62 -8.71
C ARG A 112 15.33 7.76 -9.61
N LEU A 113 14.16 7.39 -9.09
CA LEU A 113 13.15 6.65 -9.81
C LEU A 113 11.93 7.55 -10.04
N LEU A 114 11.40 7.53 -11.24
CA LEU A 114 10.13 8.18 -11.54
C LEU A 114 9.19 7.22 -12.27
N LEU A 115 7.90 7.51 -12.20
CA LEU A 115 6.89 6.79 -12.99
C LEU A 115 6.59 7.55 -14.27
N ARG A 116 6.52 6.81 -15.38
CA ARG A 116 5.99 7.28 -16.64
C ARG A 116 4.70 6.56 -16.94
N LEU A 117 3.71 7.31 -17.41
CA LEU A 117 2.44 6.78 -17.89
C LEU A 117 2.42 6.86 -19.42
N LYS A 118 2.09 5.76 -20.05
CA LYS A 118 1.78 5.75 -21.48
C LYS A 118 0.29 5.91 -21.65
N ASP A 119 -0.10 6.99 -22.30
CA ASP A 119 -1.50 7.37 -22.52
C ASP A 119 -1.76 7.59 -24.01
N GLN A 120 -2.86 7.05 -24.53
CA GLN A 120 -3.27 7.33 -25.92
C GLN A 120 -3.85 8.77 -26.03
N PRO A 121 -3.52 9.57 -27.03
CA PRO A 121 -2.84 9.24 -28.28
C PRO A 121 -1.34 9.58 -28.30
N PHE A 122 -0.68 9.73 -27.15
CA PHE A 122 0.72 10.12 -27.13
C PHE A 122 1.62 8.95 -27.51
N GLU A 123 2.51 9.16 -28.49
CA GLU A 123 3.49 8.14 -28.89
C GLU A 123 4.54 7.89 -27.80
N GLU A 124 4.89 8.95 -27.03
CA GLU A 124 5.84 8.87 -25.95
C GLU A 124 5.18 8.89 -24.57
N PRO A 125 5.70 8.11 -23.61
CA PRO A 125 5.21 8.12 -22.23
C PRO A 125 5.39 9.49 -21.58
N VAL A 126 4.35 9.98 -20.93
CA VAL A 126 4.37 11.21 -20.13
C VAL A 126 4.75 10.91 -18.67
N LEU A 127 5.32 11.91 -18.00
CA LEU A 127 5.64 11.77 -16.59
C LEU A 127 4.36 11.60 -15.75
N ALA A 128 4.41 10.74 -14.74
CA ALA A 128 3.32 10.55 -13.79
C ALA A 128 2.86 11.87 -13.12
N ASN A 129 3.76 12.86 -13.02
CA ASN A 129 3.44 14.19 -12.52
C ASN A 129 2.32 14.90 -13.29
N PHE A 130 2.05 14.51 -14.54
CA PHE A 130 0.95 15.03 -15.37
C PHE A 130 -0.31 14.16 -15.31
N ALA A 131 -0.27 13.02 -14.63
CA ALA A 131 -1.47 12.22 -14.41
C ALA A 131 -2.44 12.92 -13.44
N SER A 132 -3.72 12.57 -13.53
CA SER A 132 -4.70 13.07 -12.57
C SER A 132 -4.41 12.52 -11.16
N ASP A 133 -4.74 13.32 -10.14
CA ASP A 133 -4.62 12.90 -8.73
C ASP A 133 -5.35 11.58 -8.47
N GLY A 134 -6.56 11.45 -9.02
CA GLY A 134 -7.37 10.26 -8.88
C GLY A 134 -6.75 9.02 -9.53
N THR A 135 -6.03 9.16 -10.64
CA THR A 135 -5.33 8.05 -11.29
C THR A 135 -4.21 7.53 -10.42
N LEU A 136 -3.36 8.43 -9.90
CA LEU A 136 -2.24 8.04 -9.05
C LEU A 136 -2.70 7.47 -7.71
N LYS A 137 -3.76 8.04 -7.13
CA LYS A 137 -4.35 7.53 -5.87
C LYS A 137 -4.97 6.15 -6.08
N LEU A 138 -5.71 5.93 -7.18
CA LEU A 138 -6.24 4.62 -7.52
C LEU A 138 -5.12 3.61 -7.73
N LEU A 139 -4.07 3.96 -8.50
CA LEU A 139 -2.91 3.10 -8.69
C LEU A 139 -2.29 2.70 -7.34
N ALA A 140 -2.08 3.66 -6.43
CA ALA A 140 -1.53 3.40 -5.10
C ALA A 140 -2.42 2.45 -4.28
N TYR A 141 -3.74 2.61 -4.31
CA TYR A 141 -4.64 1.68 -3.63
C TYR A 141 -4.61 0.28 -4.25
N LEU A 142 -4.55 0.17 -5.56
CA LEU A 142 -4.42 -1.12 -6.24
C LEU A 142 -3.11 -1.81 -5.87
N THR A 143 -1.98 -1.10 -5.71
CA THR A 143 -0.73 -1.73 -5.25
C THR A 143 -0.83 -2.29 -3.83
N VAL A 144 -1.66 -1.70 -2.96
CA VAL A 144 -1.93 -2.24 -1.62
C VAL A 144 -2.84 -3.46 -1.69
N LEU A 145 -3.91 -3.40 -2.48
CA LEU A 145 -4.89 -4.48 -2.60
C LEU A 145 -4.30 -5.73 -3.29
N TYR A 146 -3.42 -5.52 -4.26
CA TYR A 146 -2.77 -6.60 -5.01
C TYR A 146 -1.36 -6.93 -4.49
N ASP A 147 -1.01 -6.48 -3.27
CA ASP A 147 0.26 -6.82 -2.62
C ASP A 147 0.45 -8.35 -2.61
N PRO A 148 1.60 -8.88 -3.09
CA PRO A 148 1.90 -10.31 -3.04
C PRO A 148 1.89 -10.88 -1.61
N ASN A 149 2.12 -10.04 -0.62
CA ASN A 149 2.10 -10.38 0.80
C ASN A 149 0.98 -9.60 1.52
N PRO A 150 -0.29 -9.99 1.33
CA PRO A 150 -1.42 -9.24 1.84
C PRO A 150 -1.37 -9.11 3.36
N VAL A 151 -1.87 -8.00 3.85
CA VAL A 151 -2.05 -7.75 5.28
C VAL A 151 -3.43 -8.20 5.73
N GLU A 152 -3.58 -8.54 7.03
CA GLU A 152 -4.86 -8.99 7.57
C GLU A 152 -5.91 -7.88 7.68
N VAL A 153 -5.45 -6.63 7.88
CA VAL A 153 -6.31 -5.46 8.03
C VAL A 153 -5.74 -4.28 7.26
N ILE A 154 -6.57 -3.71 6.40
CA ILE A 154 -6.26 -2.47 5.69
C ILE A 154 -7.22 -1.38 6.18
N GLY A 155 -6.69 -0.30 6.70
CA GLY A 155 -7.43 0.93 6.98
C GLY A 155 -7.07 1.99 5.95
N ILE A 156 -8.08 2.61 5.35
CA ILE A 156 -7.89 3.68 4.35
C ILE A 156 -8.55 4.95 4.89
N GLU A 157 -7.76 6.00 5.09
CA GLU A 157 -8.26 7.31 5.49
C GLU A 157 -8.69 8.11 4.26
N GLU A 158 -9.87 8.72 4.34
CA GLU A 158 -10.44 9.61 3.32
C GLU A 158 -10.28 9.08 1.88
N PRO A 159 -10.77 7.86 1.58
CA PRO A 159 -10.61 7.26 0.25
C PRO A 159 -11.20 8.12 -0.86
N GLU A 160 -12.22 8.93 -0.55
CA GLU A 160 -12.88 9.85 -1.48
C GLU A 160 -12.05 11.10 -1.78
N ASN A 161 -11.14 11.50 -0.90
CA ASN A 161 -10.35 12.71 -1.09
C ASN A 161 -9.45 12.58 -2.33
N GLN A 162 -9.50 13.55 -3.23
CA GLN A 162 -8.77 13.57 -4.50
C GLN A 162 -9.09 12.41 -5.47
N LEU A 163 -10.03 11.53 -5.13
CA LEU A 163 -10.50 10.48 -6.04
C LEU A 163 -11.76 10.98 -6.77
N HIS A 164 -11.79 10.82 -8.10
CA HIS A 164 -12.98 11.20 -8.86
C HIS A 164 -14.18 10.33 -8.40
N PRO A 165 -15.38 10.91 -8.15
CA PRO A 165 -16.53 10.14 -7.62
C PRO A 165 -16.87 8.86 -8.39
N LYS A 166 -16.61 8.81 -9.70
CA LYS A 166 -16.80 7.60 -10.52
C LYS A 166 -15.84 6.47 -10.20
N LEU A 167 -14.72 6.75 -9.54
CA LEU A 167 -13.70 5.75 -9.16
C LEU A 167 -13.97 5.14 -7.76
N LEU A 168 -14.80 5.77 -6.94
CA LEU A 168 -15.15 5.23 -5.61
C LEU A 168 -15.86 3.87 -5.67
N PRO A 169 -16.87 3.67 -6.54
CA PRO A 169 -17.48 2.33 -6.69
C PRO A 169 -16.45 1.28 -7.13
N VAL A 170 -15.52 1.65 -8.01
CA VAL A 170 -14.44 0.76 -8.47
C VAL A 170 -13.58 0.32 -7.30
N LEU A 171 -13.08 1.26 -6.50
CA LEU A 171 -12.27 0.95 -5.32
C LEU A 171 -13.05 0.04 -4.35
N ALA A 172 -14.35 0.31 -4.14
CA ALA A 172 -15.20 -0.53 -3.29
C ALA A 172 -15.41 -1.96 -3.84
N GLU A 173 -15.51 -2.11 -5.16
CA GLU A 173 -15.57 -3.41 -5.83
C GLU A 173 -14.26 -4.19 -5.64
N GLU A 174 -13.12 -3.57 -5.91
CA GLU A 174 -11.80 -4.19 -5.77
C GLU A 174 -11.51 -4.59 -4.30
N ILE A 175 -11.85 -3.73 -3.33
CA ILE A 175 -11.73 -4.08 -1.91
C ILE A 175 -12.57 -5.34 -1.59
N ARG A 176 -13.78 -5.44 -2.12
CA ARG A 176 -14.64 -6.60 -1.89
C ARG A 176 -14.08 -7.87 -2.54
N GLU A 177 -13.55 -7.78 -3.76
CA GLU A 177 -12.97 -8.91 -4.47
C GLU A 177 -11.75 -9.49 -3.77
N VAL A 178 -10.90 -8.62 -3.22
CA VAL A 178 -9.67 -9.03 -2.53
C VAL A 178 -9.94 -9.53 -1.10
N SER A 179 -11.03 -9.07 -0.46
CA SER A 179 -11.36 -9.45 0.93
C SER A 179 -12.22 -10.71 1.07
N GLY A 180 -12.68 -11.32 -0.03
CA GLY A 180 -13.50 -12.55 -0.06
C GLY A 180 -12.68 -13.77 -0.21
#